data_f689f4cd88078734501526e56031577c
#
_entry.id   f689f4cd88078734501526e56031577c
#
_cell.length_a   1.000
_cell.length_b   1.000
_cell.length_c   1.000
_cell.angle_alpha   90.00
_cell.angle_beta   90.00
_cell.angle_gamma   90.00
#
_symmetry.space_group_name_H-M   'P 1'
#
loop_
_entity.id
_entity.type
_entity.pdbx_description
1 polymer ?
#
loop_
_entity_poly.entity_id
_entity_poly.type
_entity_poly.pdbx_seq_one_letter_code
_entity_poly.pdbx_strand_id
1 'polypeptide(L)'
;ACVHYPVYEQNEVDEKILSLEEVIEITHSKNKPVSVDAAGQIYPLENFGKYVKMGADFQCIAAKYMGAPHSTGIALGTKDVIDTIARHSFVGYESRRIRGIGRPHKIDRQEIIGVYAAVKRWMSLNHEERLSYEESKTLNIVNDIKDIEGLEVKIIDNIIGHQPFGLNIDIDSKKIKSNNLDFVDVLKNSEPSIWTRVPDGKDTIEIHVFGMTLDQSKIVGKVIKEKLEGLMI
;
A
#
# COMPACT_ATOMS: atom_id res chain seq x y z
N ALA A 1 16.49 9.23 -20.36
CA ALA A 1 15.90 7.94 -19.95
C ALA A 1 16.43 7.58 -18.58
N CYS A 2 15.60 6.99 -17.74
CA CYS A 2 15.98 6.44 -16.44
C CYS A 2 15.47 4.99 -16.35
N VAL A 3 16.01 4.23 -15.42
CA VAL A 3 15.45 2.93 -15.02
C VAL A 3 14.50 3.17 -13.84
N HIS A 4 13.31 2.60 -13.88
CA HIS A 4 12.32 2.65 -12.82
C HIS A 4 12.26 1.30 -12.10
N TYR A 5 12.39 1.31 -10.78
CA TYR A 5 12.39 0.12 -9.94
C TYR A 5 11.27 0.22 -8.89
N PRO A 6 10.23 -0.59 -8.97
CA PRO A 6 9.19 -0.63 -7.95
C PRO A 6 9.66 -1.45 -6.74
N VAL A 7 9.48 -0.91 -5.54
CA VAL A 7 9.69 -1.61 -4.27
C VAL A 7 8.34 -1.87 -3.63
N TYR A 8 7.73 -2.98 -3.99
CA TYR A 8 6.53 -3.49 -3.34
C TYR A 8 6.62 -5.01 -3.23
N GLU A 9 6.13 -5.55 -2.13
CA GLU A 9 5.94 -6.98 -1.84
C GLU A 9 7.02 -7.92 -2.38
N GLN A 10 8.27 -7.74 -1.95
CA GLN A 10 9.30 -8.75 -2.15
C GLN A 10 9.25 -9.76 -0.98
N ASN A 11 8.10 -10.40 -0.76
CA ASN A 11 8.00 -11.47 0.22
C ASN A 11 8.52 -12.82 -0.32
N GLU A 12 8.69 -12.91 -1.62
CA GLU A 12 9.38 -14.02 -2.27
C GLU A 12 10.49 -13.42 -3.13
N VAL A 13 11.74 -13.69 -2.77
CA VAL A 13 12.88 -13.39 -3.61
C VAL A 13 12.76 -14.31 -4.84
N ASP A 14 12.15 -13.81 -5.91
CA ASP A 14 12.24 -14.46 -7.19
C ASP A 14 13.68 -14.27 -7.66
N GLU A 15 14.47 -15.36 -7.66
CA GLU A 15 15.88 -15.38 -8.11
C GLU A 15 16.07 -14.84 -9.55
N LYS A 16 14.96 -14.66 -10.28
CA LYS A 16 14.94 -14.08 -11.63
C LYS A 16 14.82 -12.56 -11.66
N ILE A 17 14.55 -11.92 -10.52
CA ILE A 17 14.43 -10.46 -10.42
C ILE A 17 15.74 -9.91 -9.86
N LEU A 18 16.34 -8.96 -10.59
CA LEU A 18 17.52 -8.26 -10.12
C LEU A 18 17.23 -7.49 -8.82
N SER A 19 18.16 -7.56 -7.89
CA SER A 19 18.13 -6.72 -6.68
C SER A 19 18.26 -5.24 -7.05
N LEU A 20 17.85 -4.35 -6.16
CA LEU A 20 17.99 -2.91 -6.39
C LEU A 20 19.46 -2.52 -6.54
N GLU A 21 20.37 -3.13 -5.77
CA GLU A 21 21.80 -2.91 -5.84
C GLU A 21 22.37 -3.27 -7.21
N GLU A 22 21.99 -4.41 -7.76
CA GLU A 22 22.40 -4.82 -9.11
C GLU A 22 21.85 -3.87 -10.17
N VAL A 23 20.59 -3.47 -10.03
CA VAL A 23 19.98 -2.49 -10.96
C VAL A 23 20.68 -1.15 -10.90
N ILE A 24 21.06 -0.66 -9.72
CA ILE A 24 21.83 0.58 -9.56
C ILE A 24 23.19 0.44 -10.26
N GLU A 25 23.94 -0.62 -10.00
CA GLU A 25 25.27 -0.84 -10.58
C GLU A 25 25.21 -0.88 -12.12
N ILE A 26 24.33 -1.72 -12.67
CA ILE A 26 24.16 -1.87 -14.12
C ILE A 26 23.75 -0.52 -14.75
N THR A 27 22.81 0.19 -14.15
CA THR A 27 22.25 1.42 -14.69
C THR A 27 23.26 2.55 -14.66
N HIS A 28 23.98 2.70 -13.56
CA HIS A 28 25.03 3.72 -13.42
C HIS A 28 26.23 3.44 -14.34
N SER A 29 26.56 2.17 -14.63
CA SER A 29 27.59 1.85 -15.65
C SER A 29 27.25 2.39 -17.03
N LYS A 30 25.99 2.72 -17.29
CA LYS A 30 25.49 3.32 -18.53
C LYS A 30 25.19 4.81 -18.39
N ASN A 31 25.61 5.47 -17.30
CA ASN A 31 25.33 6.88 -16.99
C ASN A 31 23.82 7.18 -17.06
N LYS A 32 22.99 6.31 -16.48
CA LYS A 32 21.54 6.51 -16.37
C LYS A 32 21.12 6.54 -14.91
N PRO A 33 20.15 7.40 -14.55
CA PRO A 33 19.62 7.44 -13.18
C PRO A 33 18.64 6.30 -12.91
N VAL A 34 18.57 5.92 -11.62
CA VAL A 34 17.60 4.95 -11.08
C VAL A 34 16.54 5.70 -10.29
N SER A 35 15.27 5.49 -10.66
CA SER A 35 14.10 5.97 -9.95
C SER A 35 13.43 4.83 -9.19
N VAL A 36 13.28 4.95 -7.89
CA VAL A 36 12.63 3.95 -7.05
C VAL A 36 11.21 4.38 -6.71
N ASP A 37 10.23 3.55 -7.06
CA ASP A 37 8.88 3.69 -6.56
C ASP A 37 8.77 2.98 -5.21
N ALA A 38 8.74 3.79 -4.16
CA ALA A 38 8.56 3.38 -2.78
C ALA A 38 7.28 3.99 -2.19
N ALA A 39 6.24 4.11 -3.01
CA ALA A 39 5.00 4.82 -2.67
C ALA A 39 4.40 4.39 -1.32
N GLY A 40 4.35 3.08 -1.06
CA GLY A 40 3.80 2.50 0.18
C GLY A 40 4.82 2.32 1.30
N GLN A 41 6.10 2.57 1.06
CA GLN A 41 7.20 2.27 1.98
C GLN A 41 7.39 3.39 3.03
N ILE A 42 6.33 3.68 3.78
CA ILE A 42 6.29 4.77 4.79
C ILE A 42 6.67 4.30 6.20
N TYR A 43 6.89 3.00 6.39
CA TYR A 43 7.32 2.41 7.65
C TYR A 43 8.15 1.14 7.37
N PRO A 44 9.21 0.85 8.15
CA PRO A 44 9.74 1.68 9.24
C PRO A 44 10.24 3.05 8.76
N LEU A 45 10.41 4.00 9.69
CA LEU A 45 10.73 5.41 9.36
C LEU A 45 12.05 5.57 8.59
N GLU A 46 12.96 4.63 8.74
CA GLU A 46 14.22 4.54 8.00
C GLU A 46 14.05 4.43 6.49
N ASN A 47 12.87 4.01 6.03
CA ASN A 47 12.55 3.93 4.60
C ASN A 47 12.52 5.32 3.92
N PHE A 48 12.37 6.40 4.70
CA PHE A 48 12.49 7.76 4.18
C PHE A 48 13.94 8.06 3.79
N GLY A 49 14.20 8.01 2.48
CA GLY A 49 15.53 8.22 1.91
C GLY A 49 16.43 6.98 1.92
N LYS A 50 15.94 5.82 2.35
CA LYS A 50 16.71 4.56 2.37
C LYS A 50 17.30 4.25 1.00
N TYR A 51 16.48 4.27 -0.03
CA TYR A 51 16.89 3.85 -1.37
C TYR A 51 17.84 4.86 -2.02
N VAL A 52 17.70 6.14 -1.69
CA VAL A 52 18.68 7.17 -2.09
C VAL A 52 20.03 6.93 -1.41
N LYS A 53 20.05 6.53 -0.13
CA LYS A 53 21.28 6.15 0.58
C LYS A 53 21.94 4.88 0.01
N MET A 54 21.14 3.97 -0.57
CA MET A 54 21.65 2.78 -1.27
C MET A 54 22.25 3.12 -2.64
N GLY A 55 22.06 4.34 -3.13
CA GLY A 55 22.62 4.81 -4.41
C GLY A 55 21.59 5.11 -5.49
N ALA A 56 20.31 4.95 -5.25
CA ALA A 56 19.30 5.39 -6.21
C ALA A 56 19.30 6.92 -6.33
N ASP A 57 18.99 7.45 -7.51
CA ASP A 57 18.97 8.88 -7.77
C ASP A 57 17.69 9.55 -7.31
N PHE A 58 16.60 8.78 -7.23
CA PHE A 58 15.27 9.26 -6.87
C PHE A 58 14.47 8.18 -6.14
N GLN A 59 13.67 8.61 -5.16
CA GLN A 59 12.69 7.82 -4.45
C GLN A 59 11.41 8.63 -4.31
N CYS A 60 10.26 8.04 -4.63
CA CYS A 60 8.96 8.65 -4.35
C CYS A 60 8.23 7.94 -3.21
N ILE A 61 7.47 8.72 -2.45
CA ILE A 61 6.61 8.26 -1.36
C ILE A 61 5.24 8.89 -1.55
N ALA A 62 4.17 8.09 -1.50
CA ALA A 62 2.81 8.61 -1.58
C ALA A 62 2.35 9.10 -0.20
N ALA A 63 2.11 10.39 -0.06
CA ALA A 63 1.77 11.01 1.22
C ALA A 63 0.37 10.62 1.74
N LYS A 64 -0.51 10.11 0.87
CA LYS A 64 -1.85 9.60 1.23
C LYS A 64 -1.80 8.50 2.29
N TYR A 65 -0.78 7.66 2.29
CA TYR A 65 -0.64 6.60 3.29
C TYR A 65 -0.34 7.13 4.70
N MET A 66 0.08 8.39 4.81
CA MET A 66 0.24 9.10 6.07
C MET A 66 -0.98 9.94 6.45
N GLY A 67 -2.03 9.93 5.61
CA GLY A 67 -3.25 10.71 5.80
C GLY A 67 -3.24 12.10 5.17
N ALA A 68 -2.32 12.36 4.22
CA ALA A 68 -2.35 13.56 3.37
C ALA A 68 -3.40 13.43 2.25
N PRO A 69 -3.71 14.52 1.50
CA PRO A 69 -4.58 14.45 0.34
C PRO A 69 -4.12 13.40 -0.69
N HIS A 70 -5.08 12.74 -1.37
CA HIS A 70 -4.83 11.56 -2.20
C HIS A 70 -3.83 11.78 -3.35
N SER A 71 -3.81 12.97 -3.94
CA SER A 71 -2.98 13.31 -5.09
C SER A 71 -1.55 13.71 -4.72
N THR A 72 -1.16 13.59 -3.45
CA THR A 72 0.10 14.13 -2.96
C THR A 72 1.16 13.06 -2.76
N GLY A 73 2.42 13.46 -2.92
CA GLY A 73 3.59 12.63 -2.70
C GLY A 73 4.81 13.45 -2.28
N ILE A 74 5.85 12.75 -1.91
CA ILE A 74 7.15 13.32 -1.51
C ILE A 74 8.20 12.79 -2.48
N ALA A 75 8.97 13.70 -3.06
CA ALA A 75 10.12 13.40 -3.90
C ALA A 75 11.40 13.52 -3.07
N LEU A 76 12.15 12.45 -2.99
CA LEU A 76 13.47 12.38 -2.35
C LEU A 76 14.50 11.99 -3.41
N GLY A 77 15.69 12.54 -3.37
CA GLY A 77 16.70 12.19 -4.38
C GLY A 77 17.98 12.99 -4.27
N THR A 78 18.88 12.73 -5.22
CA THR A 78 20.07 13.53 -5.38
C THR A 78 19.72 14.97 -5.71
N LYS A 79 20.61 15.89 -5.36
CA LYS A 79 20.37 17.32 -5.60
C LYS A 79 20.08 17.62 -7.07
N ASP A 80 20.79 16.99 -7.99
CA ASP A 80 20.66 17.23 -9.43
C ASP A 80 19.31 16.78 -9.96
N VAL A 81 18.80 15.62 -9.48
CA VAL A 81 17.47 15.12 -9.87
C VAL A 81 16.37 16.02 -9.30
N ILE A 82 16.44 16.37 -8.01
CA ILE A 82 15.45 17.24 -7.38
C ILE A 82 15.45 18.64 -7.99
N ASP A 83 16.61 19.23 -8.26
CA ASP A 83 16.71 20.51 -8.97
C ASP A 83 16.13 20.44 -10.40
N THR A 84 16.29 19.30 -11.06
CA THR A 84 15.71 19.07 -12.38
C THR A 84 14.18 18.98 -12.31
N ILE A 85 13.63 18.22 -11.36
CA ILE A 85 12.19 18.14 -11.11
C ILE A 85 11.63 19.55 -10.80
N ALA A 86 12.29 20.29 -9.91
CA ALA A 86 11.86 21.63 -9.53
C ALA A 86 11.86 22.61 -10.74
N ARG A 87 12.87 22.52 -11.62
CA ARG A 87 12.92 23.33 -12.84
C ARG A 87 11.79 23.02 -13.81
N HIS A 88 11.40 21.76 -13.95
CA HIS A 88 10.33 21.31 -14.82
C HIS A 88 8.93 21.33 -14.20
N SER A 89 8.81 21.70 -12.93
CA SER A 89 7.55 21.85 -12.21
C SER A 89 6.77 23.11 -12.64
N PHE A 90 5.54 23.26 -12.17
CA PHE A 90 4.75 24.48 -12.33
C PHE A 90 5.52 25.71 -11.78
N VAL A 91 6.14 25.61 -10.60
CA VAL A 91 6.90 26.72 -10.01
C VAL A 91 8.11 27.09 -10.88
N GLY A 92 8.81 26.09 -11.43
CA GLY A 92 9.90 26.33 -12.36
C GLY A 92 9.47 27.05 -13.62
N TYR A 93 8.30 26.74 -14.15
CA TYR A 93 7.70 27.44 -15.28
C TYR A 93 7.42 28.93 -14.94
N GLU A 94 6.72 29.17 -13.82
CA GLU A 94 6.30 30.54 -13.45
C GLU A 94 7.51 31.42 -13.07
N SER A 95 8.49 30.89 -12.32
CA SER A 95 9.63 31.64 -11.82
C SER A 95 10.77 31.80 -12.85
N ARG A 96 10.98 30.81 -13.70
CA ARG A 96 12.13 30.74 -14.63
C ARG A 96 11.72 30.68 -16.08
N ARG A 97 10.42 30.64 -16.40
CA ARG A 97 9.83 30.51 -17.72
C ARG A 97 10.36 29.30 -18.53
N ILE A 98 10.68 28.21 -17.81
CA ILE A 98 11.11 26.96 -18.44
C ILE A 98 9.87 26.23 -18.93
N ARG A 99 9.79 25.92 -20.22
CA ARG A 99 8.72 25.12 -20.80
C ARG A 99 8.89 23.65 -20.44
N GLY A 100 8.47 23.28 -19.23
CA GLY A 100 8.52 21.90 -18.72
C GLY A 100 7.15 21.20 -18.78
N ILE A 101 7.17 19.89 -18.71
CA ILE A 101 5.96 19.05 -18.69
C ILE A 101 5.10 19.29 -17.44
N GLY A 102 5.68 19.76 -16.35
CA GLY A 102 5.00 20.00 -15.08
C GLY A 102 4.12 21.25 -15.04
N ARG A 103 4.05 22.04 -16.12
CA ARG A 103 3.20 23.24 -16.18
C ARG A 103 1.74 22.99 -15.77
N PRO A 104 1.06 21.92 -16.22
CA PRO A 104 -0.30 21.61 -15.79
C PRO A 104 -0.39 20.95 -14.40
N HIS A 105 0.69 20.40 -13.87
CA HIS A 105 0.72 19.69 -12.58
C HIS A 105 0.95 20.68 -11.44
N LYS A 106 -0.11 21.39 -11.08
CA LYS A 106 -0.09 22.33 -9.96
C LYS A 106 -0.34 21.61 -8.63
N ILE A 107 0.29 22.12 -7.60
CA ILE A 107 0.05 21.69 -6.22
C ILE A 107 -0.53 22.89 -5.48
N ASP A 108 -1.66 22.71 -4.84
CA ASP A 108 -2.32 23.75 -4.06
C ASP A 108 -1.65 23.92 -2.68
N ARG A 109 -1.78 25.13 -2.13
CA ARG A 109 -1.25 25.43 -0.78
C ARG A 109 -1.84 24.51 0.28
N GLN A 110 -3.12 24.16 0.15
CA GLN A 110 -3.83 23.22 1.03
C GLN A 110 -3.19 21.83 0.99
N GLU A 111 -2.80 21.37 -0.19
CA GLU A 111 -2.09 20.10 -0.36
C GLU A 111 -0.72 20.14 0.32
N ILE A 112 0.04 21.22 0.15
CA ILE A 112 1.36 21.39 0.80
C ILE A 112 1.20 21.37 2.32
N ILE A 113 0.23 22.12 2.87
CA ILE A 113 -0.04 22.16 4.31
C ILE A 113 -0.51 20.78 4.79
N GLY A 114 -1.36 20.11 4.00
CA GLY A 114 -1.83 18.76 4.31
C GLY A 114 -0.70 17.74 4.38
N VAL A 115 0.22 17.75 3.42
CA VAL A 115 1.41 16.89 3.44
C VAL A 115 2.32 17.20 4.65
N TYR A 116 2.59 18.49 4.91
CA TYR A 116 3.39 18.88 6.06
C TYR A 116 2.81 18.37 7.39
N ALA A 117 1.50 18.58 7.59
CA ALA A 117 0.80 18.13 8.79
C ALA A 117 0.81 16.61 8.91
N ALA A 118 0.57 15.89 7.80
CA ALA A 118 0.56 14.43 7.76
C ALA A 118 1.95 13.85 8.08
N VAL A 119 3.02 14.38 7.47
CA VAL A 119 4.39 13.93 7.75
C VAL A 119 4.77 14.22 9.20
N LYS A 120 4.49 15.44 9.69
CA LYS A 120 4.78 15.80 11.08
C LYS A 120 4.09 14.86 12.06
N ARG A 121 2.79 14.59 11.84
CA ARG A 121 2.02 13.62 12.64
C ARG A 121 2.63 12.23 12.54
N TRP A 122 2.94 11.74 11.32
CA TRP A 122 3.48 10.41 11.09
C TRP A 122 4.80 10.19 11.83
N MET A 123 5.72 11.13 11.75
CA MET A 123 7.03 11.07 12.44
C MET A 123 6.92 11.10 13.96
N SER A 124 5.78 11.55 14.52
CA SER A 124 5.53 11.63 15.97
C SER A 124 4.63 10.52 16.51
N LEU A 125 4.10 9.65 15.66
CA LEU A 125 3.22 8.55 16.08
C LEU A 125 3.99 7.50 16.89
N ASN A 126 3.31 6.92 17.88
CA ASN A 126 3.68 5.61 18.42
C ASN A 126 3.28 4.52 17.41
N HIS A 127 4.23 4.07 16.61
CA HIS A 127 3.97 3.10 15.56
C HIS A 127 3.66 1.70 16.11
N GLU A 128 4.14 1.33 17.29
CA GLU A 128 3.79 0.06 17.93
C GLU A 128 2.31 0.04 18.29
N GLU A 129 1.82 1.11 18.90
CA GLU A 129 0.39 1.29 19.21
C GLU A 129 -0.46 1.30 17.93
N ARG A 130 0.00 2.00 16.88
CA ARG A 130 -0.67 2.02 15.58
C ARG A 130 -0.78 0.61 14.98
N LEU A 131 0.30 -0.18 15.01
CA LEU A 131 0.29 -1.55 14.47
C LEU A 131 -0.61 -2.46 15.31
N SER A 132 -0.56 -2.36 16.64
CA SER A 132 -1.47 -3.11 17.53
C SER A 132 -2.94 -2.76 17.30
N TYR A 133 -3.24 -1.50 16.98
CA TYR A 133 -4.60 -1.09 16.62
C TYR A 133 -5.06 -1.74 15.29
N GLU A 134 -4.20 -1.80 14.28
CA GLU A 134 -4.50 -2.48 13.01
C GLU A 134 -4.69 -4.00 13.22
N GLU A 135 -3.81 -4.63 14.01
CA GLU A 135 -3.92 -6.04 14.37
C GLU A 135 -5.26 -6.35 15.07
N SER A 136 -5.69 -5.50 15.99
CA SER A 136 -6.97 -5.69 16.69
C SER A 136 -8.17 -5.69 15.74
N LYS A 137 -8.13 -4.95 14.63
CA LYS A 137 -9.16 -4.99 13.59
C LYS A 137 -9.17 -6.33 12.85
N THR A 138 -7.99 -6.84 12.51
CA THR A 138 -7.84 -8.18 11.89
C THR A 138 -8.38 -9.26 12.82
N LEU A 139 -7.98 -9.22 14.10
CA LEU A 139 -8.41 -10.20 15.08
C LEU A 139 -9.93 -10.17 15.34
N ASN A 140 -10.59 -9.02 15.26
CA ASN A 140 -12.06 -8.95 15.34
C ASN A 140 -12.71 -9.80 14.24
N ILE A 141 -12.24 -9.69 12.99
CA ILE A 141 -12.78 -10.48 11.88
C ILE A 141 -12.44 -11.96 12.07
N VAL A 142 -11.18 -12.28 12.35
CA VAL A 142 -10.71 -13.66 12.53
C VAL A 142 -11.49 -14.38 13.64
N ASN A 143 -11.70 -13.73 14.77
CA ASN A 143 -12.42 -14.33 15.91
C ASN A 143 -13.89 -14.66 15.60
N ASP A 144 -14.53 -13.93 14.70
CA ASP A 144 -15.89 -14.21 14.30
C ASP A 144 -15.99 -15.41 13.35
N ILE A 145 -14.94 -15.71 12.55
CA ILE A 145 -15.04 -16.66 11.44
C ILE A 145 -14.12 -17.89 11.54
N LYS A 146 -13.09 -17.88 12.39
CA LYS A 146 -12.05 -18.93 12.46
C LYS A 146 -12.56 -20.34 12.75
N ASP A 147 -13.71 -20.46 13.42
CA ASP A 147 -14.28 -21.73 13.84
C ASP A 147 -15.35 -22.28 12.85
N ILE A 148 -15.52 -21.61 11.68
CA ILE A 148 -16.46 -22.06 10.65
C ILE A 148 -15.86 -23.25 9.92
N GLU A 149 -16.58 -24.37 9.90
CA GLU A 149 -16.14 -25.57 9.20
C GLU A 149 -16.08 -25.34 7.69
N GLY A 150 -14.95 -25.73 7.06
CA GLY A 150 -14.73 -25.51 5.65
C GLY A 150 -14.16 -24.14 5.29
N LEU A 151 -13.75 -23.37 6.31
CA LEU A 151 -13.05 -22.10 6.12
C LEU A 151 -11.61 -22.21 6.62
N GLU A 152 -10.64 -21.85 5.80
CA GLU A 152 -9.26 -21.63 6.22
C GLU A 152 -9.01 -20.13 6.32
N VAL A 153 -8.49 -19.67 7.47
CA VAL A 153 -8.21 -18.24 7.72
C VAL A 153 -6.75 -18.08 8.06
N LYS A 154 -6.05 -17.23 7.29
CA LYS A 154 -4.63 -16.90 7.51
C LYS A 154 -4.49 -15.39 7.72
N ILE A 155 -3.82 -14.98 8.79
CA ILE A 155 -3.50 -13.58 9.03
C ILE A 155 -2.34 -13.17 8.11
N ILE A 156 -2.47 -12.01 7.49
CA ILE A 156 -1.42 -11.36 6.74
C ILE A 156 -0.83 -10.27 7.64
N ASP A 157 0.38 -10.48 8.11
CA ASP A 157 1.09 -9.57 9.04
C ASP A 157 1.90 -8.50 8.30
N ASN A 158 2.10 -8.65 7.01
CA ASN A 158 2.88 -7.74 6.18
C ASN A 158 2.23 -7.55 4.81
N ILE A 159 1.35 -6.57 4.72
CA ILE A 159 0.76 -6.12 3.47
C ILE A 159 1.57 -4.92 3.00
N ILE A 160 2.15 -4.95 1.81
CA ILE A 160 2.93 -3.83 1.25
C ILE A 160 4.01 -3.32 2.23
N GLY A 161 5.07 -4.09 2.42
CA GLY A 161 6.28 -3.64 3.12
C GLY A 161 6.04 -2.93 4.46
N HIS A 162 5.47 -3.64 5.44
CA HIS A 162 5.16 -3.13 6.78
C HIS A 162 3.91 -2.23 6.88
N GLN A 163 3.02 -2.30 5.90
CA GLN A 163 1.69 -1.72 6.02
C GLN A 163 0.75 -2.60 6.86
N PRO A 164 -0.40 -2.07 7.29
CA PRO A 164 -1.29 -2.72 8.24
C PRO A 164 -1.76 -4.11 7.84
N PHE A 165 -2.11 -4.86 8.85
CA PHE A 165 -2.57 -6.25 8.80
C PHE A 165 -3.82 -6.49 7.95
N GLY A 166 -4.05 -7.73 7.61
CA GLY A 166 -5.19 -8.24 6.89
C GLY A 166 -5.32 -9.74 7.10
N LEU A 167 -6.20 -10.37 6.34
CA LEU A 167 -6.40 -11.80 6.36
C LEU A 167 -6.71 -12.34 4.97
N ASN A 168 -6.32 -13.59 4.76
CA ASN A 168 -6.75 -14.43 3.64
C ASN A 168 -7.81 -15.39 4.12
N ILE A 169 -8.81 -15.64 3.28
CA ILE A 169 -9.88 -16.61 3.50
C ILE A 169 -9.92 -17.56 2.30
N ASP A 170 -9.90 -18.85 2.58
CA ASP A 170 -10.05 -19.92 1.60
C ASP A 170 -11.27 -20.77 1.93
N ILE A 171 -12.16 -20.96 0.96
CA ILE A 171 -13.43 -21.69 1.11
C ILE A 171 -13.31 -23.09 0.51
N ASP A 172 -13.59 -24.11 1.34
CA ASP A 172 -13.78 -25.47 0.86
C ASP A 172 -15.21 -25.64 0.31
N SER A 173 -15.33 -25.65 -0.99
CA SER A 173 -16.61 -25.80 -1.70
C SER A 173 -17.31 -27.16 -1.49
N LYS A 174 -16.66 -28.13 -0.83
CA LYS A 174 -17.28 -29.39 -0.40
C LYS A 174 -18.10 -29.24 0.88
N LYS A 175 -17.85 -28.20 1.66
CA LYS A 175 -18.53 -27.93 2.95
C LYS A 175 -19.38 -26.66 2.91
N ILE A 176 -19.07 -25.73 2.03
CA ILE A 176 -19.75 -24.44 1.87
C ILE A 176 -20.22 -24.34 0.42
N LYS A 177 -21.48 -24.00 0.20
CA LYS A 177 -22.11 -23.85 -1.15
C LYS A 177 -21.62 -22.57 -1.85
N SER A 178 -20.33 -22.36 -1.88
CA SER A 178 -19.67 -21.23 -2.55
C SER A 178 -18.21 -21.57 -2.85
N ASN A 179 -17.58 -20.77 -3.68
CA ASN A 179 -16.14 -20.70 -3.86
C ASN A 179 -15.68 -19.27 -3.55
N ASN A 180 -14.38 -19.03 -3.60
CA ASN A 180 -13.80 -17.72 -3.27
C ASN A 180 -14.34 -16.58 -4.14
N LEU A 181 -14.48 -16.77 -5.44
CA LEU A 181 -14.99 -15.75 -6.38
C LEU A 181 -16.46 -15.44 -6.15
N ASP A 182 -17.30 -16.47 -6.05
CA ASP A 182 -18.74 -16.30 -5.83
C ASP A 182 -19.02 -15.64 -4.49
N PHE A 183 -18.22 -15.95 -3.46
CA PHE A 183 -18.38 -15.35 -2.14
C PHE A 183 -18.02 -13.87 -2.10
N VAL A 184 -17.07 -13.42 -2.91
CA VAL A 184 -16.80 -11.97 -3.09
C VAL A 184 -18.05 -11.25 -3.58
N ASP A 185 -18.80 -11.84 -4.52
CA ASP A 185 -20.05 -11.27 -5.00
C ASP A 185 -21.17 -11.32 -3.95
N VAL A 186 -21.24 -12.38 -3.13
CA VAL A 186 -22.16 -12.44 -1.97
C VAL A 186 -21.88 -11.29 -1.00
N LEU A 187 -20.62 -11.03 -0.67
CA LEU A 187 -20.21 -9.94 0.22
C LEU A 187 -20.51 -8.56 -0.38
N LYS A 188 -20.25 -8.39 -1.67
CA LYS A 188 -20.53 -7.15 -2.38
C LYS A 188 -22.03 -6.81 -2.39
N ASN A 189 -22.90 -7.82 -2.46
CA ASN A 189 -24.36 -7.68 -2.45
C ASN A 189 -24.99 -7.79 -1.05
N SER A 190 -24.18 -7.81 0.02
CA SER A 190 -24.66 -7.81 1.40
C SER A 190 -25.09 -6.41 1.87
N GLU A 191 -25.75 -6.35 3.04
CA GLU A 191 -26.05 -5.09 3.74
C GLU A 191 -25.42 -5.15 5.15
N PRO A 192 -24.45 -4.29 5.45
CA PRO A 192 -23.76 -3.38 4.52
C PRO A 192 -22.96 -4.10 3.43
N SER A 193 -22.79 -3.47 2.28
CA SER A 193 -21.97 -3.97 1.18
C SER A 193 -20.50 -4.03 1.58
N ILE A 194 -19.85 -5.22 1.39
CA ILE A 194 -18.44 -5.41 1.71
C ILE A 194 -17.67 -5.67 0.42
N TRP A 195 -16.73 -4.77 0.12
CA TRP A 195 -15.89 -4.88 -1.05
C TRP A 195 -14.56 -5.53 -0.70
N THR A 196 -14.33 -6.69 -1.27
CA THR A 196 -13.09 -7.45 -1.16
C THR A 196 -12.72 -8.02 -2.53
N ARG A 197 -11.64 -8.79 -2.63
CA ARG A 197 -11.18 -9.32 -3.91
C ARG A 197 -10.51 -10.68 -3.76
N VAL A 198 -10.50 -11.42 -4.86
CA VAL A 198 -9.52 -12.48 -5.12
C VAL A 198 -8.43 -11.85 -6.00
N PRO A 199 -7.17 -11.76 -5.57
CA PRO A 199 -6.09 -11.18 -6.36
C PRO A 199 -5.79 -12.00 -7.61
N ASP A 200 -5.32 -11.35 -8.67
CA ASP A 200 -4.95 -12.01 -9.92
C ASP A 200 -3.89 -13.11 -9.68
N GLY A 201 -4.15 -14.30 -10.22
CA GLY A 201 -3.25 -15.45 -10.08
C GLY A 201 -3.29 -16.16 -8.72
N LYS A 202 -4.16 -15.73 -7.80
CA LYS A 202 -4.41 -16.39 -6.51
C LYS A 202 -5.82 -16.96 -6.47
N ASP A 203 -6.02 -17.98 -5.63
CA ASP A 203 -7.35 -18.53 -5.30
C ASP A 203 -7.57 -18.37 -3.78
N THR A 204 -7.61 -17.12 -3.32
CA THR A 204 -7.84 -16.75 -1.93
C THR A 204 -8.51 -15.38 -1.87
N ILE A 205 -9.40 -15.15 -0.91
CA ILE A 205 -10.00 -13.84 -0.68
C ILE A 205 -9.09 -13.03 0.22
N GLU A 206 -8.63 -11.87 -0.23
CA GLU A 206 -7.86 -10.95 0.60
C GLU A 206 -8.75 -9.87 1.21
N ILE A 207 -8.63 -9.67 2.53
CA ILE A 207 -9.29 -8.60 3.27
C ILE A 207 -8.22 -7.74 3.95
N HIS A 208 -8.18 -6.46 3.58
CA HIS A 208 -7.27 -5.47 4.13
C HIS A 208 -8.01 -4.57 5.12
N VAL A 209 -7.45 -4.35 6.31
CA VAL A 209 -8.13 -3.63 7.39
C VAL A 209 -7.73 -2.15 7.52
N PHE A 210 -6.71 -1.70 6.83
CA PHE A 210 -6.12 -0.36 7.05
C PHE A 210 -7.06 0.82 6.72
N GLY A 211 -8.10 0.60 5.96
CA GLY A 211 -9.12 1.62 5.68
C GLY A 211 -10.32 1.58 6.63
N MET A 212 -10.37 0.62 7.56
CA MET A 212 -11.51 0.39 8.45
C MET A 212 -11.31 1.07 9.81
N THR A 213 -12.43 1.40 10.46
CA THR A 213 -12.46 1.64 11.91
C THR A 213 -12.60 0.30 12.66
N LEU A 214 -12.36 0.33 13.97
CA LEU A 214 -12.54 -0.86 14.83
C LEU A 214 -13.99 -1.39 14.79
N ASP A 215 -14.98 -0.49 14.76
CA ASP A 215 -16.39 -0.89 14.69
C ASP A 215 -16.75 -1.47 13.31
N GLN A 216 -16.20 -0.93 12.24
CA GLN A 216 -16.38 -1.50 10.91
C GLN A 216 -15.79 -2.91 10.82
N SER A 217 -14.64 -3.21 11.44
CA SER A 217 -14.08 -4.56 11.44
C SER A 217 -14.99 -5.58 12.14
N LYS A 218 -15.65 -5.18 13.23
CA LYS A 218 -16.65 -6.03 13.92
C LYS A 218 -17.88 -6.29 13.03
N ILE A 219 -18.32 -5.29 12.29
CA ILE A 219 -19.45 -5.46 11.35
C ILE A 219 -19.04 -6.41 10.22
N VAL A 220 -17.86 -6.23 9.65
CA VAL A 220 -17.33 -7.10 8.58
C VAL A 220 -17.27 -8.55 9.05
N GLY A 221 -16.69 -8.82 10.21
CA GLY A 221 -16.61 -10.18 10.78
C GLY A 221 -17.98 -10.84 10.92
N LYS A 222 -18.96 -10.12 11.49
CA LYS A 222 -20.35 -10.62 11.66
C LYS A 222 -21.04 -10.91 10.32
N VAL A 223 -20.91 -10.01 9.34
CA VAL A 223 -21.54 -10.21 8.03
C VAL A 223 -20.92 -11.40 7.31
N ILE A 224 -19.60 -11.55 7.32
CA ILE A 224 -18.92 -12.69 6.73
C ILE A 224 -19.42 -13.98 7.38
N LYS A 225 -19.47 -14.04 8.71
CA LYS A 225 -19.98 -15.20 9.47
C LYS A 225 -21.40 -15.54 9.07
N GLU A 226 -22.32 -14.58 9.10
CA GLU A 226 -23.73 -14.77 8.76
C GLU A 226 -23.90 -15.34 7.34
N LYS A 227 -23.16 -14.79 6.36
CA LYS A 227 -23.26 -15.25 4.97
C LYS A 227 -22.68 -16.65 4.79
N LEU A 228 -21.58 -16.97 5.45
CA LEU A 228 -20.98 -18.32 5.41
C LEU A 228 -21.90 -19.35 6.07
N GLU A 229 -22.46 -19.06 7.25
CA GLU A 229 -23.39 -19.95 7.96
C GLU A 229 -24.65 -20.25 7.10
N GLY A 230 -25.12 -19.28 6.35
CA GLY A 230 -26.24 -19.45 5.40
C GLY A 230 -25.91 -20.30 4.16
N LEU A 231 -24.64 -20.58 3.90
CA LEU A 231 -24.14 -21.35 2.75
C LEU A 231 -23.61 -22.73 3.14
N MET A 232 -23.67 -23.13 4.41
CA MET A 232 -23.23 -24.47 4.87
C MET A 232 -24.01 -25.59 4.16
N ILE A 233 -23.34 -26.73 3.88
CA ILE A 233 -23.91 -27.91 3.22
C ILE A 233 -24.58 -28.85 4.25
#